data_e3cb001625a0cf70da7f99f4a3a47011
#
_entry.id   e3cb001625a0cf70da7f99f4a3a47011
#
_cell.length_a   1.000
_cell.length_b   1.000
_cell.length_c   1.000
_cell.angle_alpha   90.00
_cell.angle_beta   90.00
_cell.angle_gamma   90.00
#
_symmetry.space_group_name_H-M   'P 1'
#
loop_
_entity.id
_entity.type
_entity.pdbx_description
1 polymer ?
#
loop_
_entity_poly.entity_id
_entity_poly.type
_entity_poly.pdbx_seq_one_letter_code
_entity_poly.pdbx_strand_id
1 'polypeptide(L)'
;MELEQIEMASLIPQRPPFMMVDKILSCDDTDAVTELMVRQDNILLDDSKLSPAGIVENMAQSCAARMGCVNLLHNRPIKLGYIGEIKNLKINRQPLLDERLTTEVHILIDVLDMTLASVCTKVGEEVIAEARMKLASTNIEAEG
;
A
#
# COMPACT_ATOMS: atom_id res chain seq x y z
N MET A 1 4.51 10.15 17.72
CA MET A 1 4.68 8.75 17.31
C MET A 1 5.41 8.73 15.97
N GLU A 2 6.48 7.97 15.90
CA GLU A 2 7.22 7.83 14.66
C GLU A 2 6.55 6.74 13.80
N LEU A 3 6.06 7.13 12.64
CA LEU A 3 5.32 6.24 11.77
C LEU A 3 6.13 5.05 11.29
N GLU A 4 7.42 5.25 11.02
CA GLU A 4 8.30 4.19 10.54
C GLU A 4 8.50 3.06 11.55
N GLN A 5 8.21 3.31 12.83
CA GLN A 5 8.33 2.31 13.89
C GLN A 5 7.04 1.52 14.11
N ILE A 6 5.94 1.91 13.48
CA ILE A 6 4.70 1.14 13.56
C ILE A 6 4.88 -0.18 12.81
N GLU A 7 4.62 -1.29 13.48
CA GLU A 7 4.66 -2.59 12.82
C GLU A 7 3.56 -2.67 11.77
N MET A 8 3.94 -3.02 10.53
CA MET A 8 2.99 -3.09 9.42
C MET A 8 1.88 -4.08 9.70
N ALA A 9 2.16 -5.16 10.43
CA ALA A 9 1.15 -6.16 10.81
C ALA A 9 0.01 -5.57 11.65
N SER A 10 0.21 -4.42 12.30
CA SER A 10 -0.87 -3.75 13.03
C SER A 10 -1.73 -2.85 12.15
N LEU A 11 -1.34 -2.62 10.89
CA LEU A 11 -2.05 -1.74 9.96
C LEU A 11 -2.81 -2.50 8.87
N ILE A 12 -2.30 -3.65 8.46
CA ILE A 12 -2.88 -4.45 7.37
C ILE A 12 -3.11 -5.89 7.82
N PRO A 13 -4.05 -6.62 7.19
CA PRO A 13 -4.34 -8.00 7.58
C PRO A 13 -3.35 -9.01 7.01
N GLN A 14 -2.65 -8.69 5.92
CA GLN A 14 -1.69 -9.59 5.30
C GLN A 14 -0.54 -9.90 6.25
N ARG A 15 0.05 -11.09 6.12
CA ARG A 15 1.18 -11.56 6.93
C ARG A 15 2.27 -12.11 6.02
N PRO A 16 3.53 -12.15 6.49
CA PRO A 16 4.58 -12.77 5.69
C PRO A 16 4.20 -14.20 5.29
N PRO A 17 4.53 -14.65 4.08
CA PRO A 17 5.34 -13.96 3.06
C PRO A 17 4.53 -13.06 2.10
N PHE A 18 3.26 -12.78 2.41
CA PHE A 18 2.35 -12.05 1.51
C PHE A 18 2.37 -10.53 1.71
N MET A 19 3.13 -10.02 2.67
CA MET A 19 3.23 -8.58 2.91
C MET A 19 4.10 -7.94 1.83
N MET A 20 3.55 -6.90 1.17
CA MET A 20 4.24 -6.15 0.12
C MET A 20 4.46 -4.70 0.51
N VAL A 21 4.50 -4.39 1.80
CA VAL A 21 4.84 -3.09 2.35
C VAL A 21 5.68 -3.31 3.60
N ASP A 22 6.85 -2.66 3.67
CA ASP A 22 7.71 -2.78 4.84
C ASP A 22 7.33 -1.78 5.93
N LYS A 23 7.09 -0.52 5.54
CA LYS A 23 6.76 0.53 6.51
C LYS A 23 6.03 1.69 5.85
N ILE A 24 5.38 2.50 6.70
CA ILE A 24 4.73 3.72 6.28
C ILE A 24 5.61 4.90 6.72
N LEU A 25 5.92 5.77 5.76
CA LEU A 25 6.83 6.90 5.99
C LEU A 25 6.07 8.16 6.39
N SER A 26 4.89 8.37 5.83
CA SER A 26 4.03 9.51 6.15
C SER A 26 2.58 9.14 5.96
N CYS A 27 1.70 9.81 6.69
CA CYS A 27 0.27 9.56 6.61
C CYS A 27 -0.50 10.75 7.19
N ASP A 28 -1.48 11.21 6.43
CA ASP A 28 -2.48 12.16 6.91
C ASP A 28 -3.83 11.82 6.27
N ASP A 29 -4.82 12.71 6.40
CA ASP A 29 -6.17 12.43 5.92
C ASP A 29 -6.27 12.30 4.40
N THR A 30 -5.32 12.85 3.66
CA THR A 30 -5.37 12.88 2.18
C THR A 30 -4.23 12.12 1.51
N ASP A 31 -3.11 11.90 2.19
CA ASP A 31 -1.92 11.34 1.57
C ASP A 31 -1.22 10.36 2.48
N ALA A 32 -0.54 9.41 1.88
CA ALA A 32 0.36 8.51 2.59
C ALA A 32 1.49 8.08 1.67
N VAL A 33 2.62 7.75 2.27
CA VAL A 33 3.78 7.22 1.55
C VAL A 33 4.26 5.97 2.27
N THR A 34 4.45 4.89 1.51
CA THR A 34 4.95 3.63 2.01
C THR A 34 6.26 3.26 1.35
N GLU A 35 6.95 2.29 1.91
CA GLU A 35 8.23 1.81 1.41
C GLU A 35 8.27 0.29 1.37
N LEU A 36 8.87 -0.25 0.30
CA LEU A 36 9.14 -1.69 0.18
C LEU A 36 10.52 -1.87 -0.45
N MET A 37 11.37 -2.66 0.19
CA MET A 37 12.62 -3.11 -0.41
C MET A 37 12.35 -4.40 -1.19
N VAL A 38 12.80 -4.46 -2.44
CA VAL A 38 12.68 -5.66 -3.27
C VAL A 38 13.77 -6.64 -2.87
N ARG A 39 13.40 -7.68 -2.11
CA ARG A 39 14.32 -8.68 -1.57
C ARG A 39 14.22 -10.00 -2.34
N GLN A 40 15.27 -10.80 -2.28
CA GLN A 40 15.33 -12.06 -3.00
C GLN A 40 14.31 -13.09 -2.49
N ASP A 41 13.89 -12.99 -1.23
CA ASP A 41 12.89 -13.88 -0.65
C ASP A 41 11.43 -13.46 -0.91
N ASN A 42 11.22 -12.40 -1.70
CA ASN A 42 9.89 -11.97 -2.06
C ASN A 42 9.23 -13.04 -2.95
N ILE A 43 8.02 -13.48 -2.55
CA ILE A 43 7.32 -14.57 -3.27
C ILE A 43 6.75 -14.15 -4.63
N LEU A 44 6.71 -12.86 -4.90
CA LEU A 44 6.15 -12.32 -6.15
C LEU A 44 7.25 -11.82 -7.10
N LEU A 45 8.46 -12.37 -6.98
CA LEU A 45 9.52 -12.09 -7.94
C LEU A 45 9.27 -12.83 -9.25
N ASP A 46 9.68 -12.18 -10.33
CA ASP A 46 9.70 -12.69 -11.68
C ASP A 46 11.18 -12.62 -12.11
N ASP A 47 11.90 -13.72 -11.89
CA ASP A 47 13.35 -13.76 -11.90
C ASP A 47 13.94 -12.79 -10.85
N SER A 48 14.72 -11.80 -11.27
CA SER A 48 15.34 -10.81 -10.39
C SER A 48 14.54 -9.50 -10.31
N LYS A 49 13.24 -9.55 -10.63
CA LYS A 49 12.38 -8.37 -10.67
C LYS A 49 11.10 -8.63 -9.91
N LEU A 50 10.55 -7.59 -9.31
CA LEU A 50 9.22 -7.71 -8.73
C LEU A 50 8.19 -7.82 -9.86
N SER A 51 7.34 -8.83 -9.80
CA SER A 51 6.33 -9.06 -10.84
C SER A 51 5.27 -7.95 -10.87
N PRO A 52 4.52 -7.81 -11.98
CA PRO A 52 3.37 -6.91 -12.01
C PRO A 52 2.38 -7.18 -10.87
N ALA A 53 2.14 -8.43 -10.52
CA ALA A 53 1.29 -8.78 -9.39
C ALA A 53 1.86 -8.24 -8.09
N GLY A 54 3.18 -8.29 -7.90
CA GLY A 54 3.83 -7.74 -6.72
C GLY A 54 3.70 -6.22 -6.63
N ILE A 55 3.79 -5.53 -7.76
CA ILE A 55 3.58 -4.08 -7.81
C ILE A 55 2.15 -3.74 -7.42
N VAL A 56 1.16 -4.42 -7.99
CA VAL A 56 -0.26 -4.18 -7.69
C VAL A 56 -0.57 -4.49 -6.22
N GLU A 57 -0.02 -5.58 -5.68
CA GLU A 57 -0.18 -5.90 -4.27
C GLU A 57 0.44 -4.83 -3.37
N ASN A 58 1.62 -4.32 -3.71
CA ASN A 58 2.22 -3.21 -2.98
C ASN A 58 1.30 -1.99 -2.96
N MET A 59 0.74 -1.62 -4.12
CA MET A 59 -0.15 -0.48 -4.24
C MET A 59 -1.42 -0.68 -3.40
N ALA A 60 -2.04 -1.85 -3.48
CA ALA A 60 -3.26 -2.18 -2.73
C ALA A 60 -3.00 -2.16 -1.22
N GLN A 61 -1.91 -2.80 -0.79
CA GLN A 61 -1.55 -2.84 0.62
C GLN A 61 -1.14 -1.46 1.15
N SER A 62 -0.56 -0.61 0.30
CA SER A 62 -0.25 0.78 0.66
C SER A 62 -1.51 1.57 0.97
N CYS A 63 -2.56 1.38 0.17
CA CYS A 63 -3.87 1.99 0.44
C CYS A 63 -4.45 1.47 1.76
N ALA A 64 -4.37 0.18 2.01
CA ALA A 64 -4.85 -0.43 3.25
C ALA A 64 -4.04 0.08 4.46
N ALA A 65 -2.72 0.19 4.31
CA ALA A 65 -1.84 0.70 5.36
C ALA A 65 -2.19 2.15 5.72
N ARG A 66 -2.48 2.98 4.72
CA ARG A 66 -2.94 4.36 4.97
C ARG A 66 -4.22 4.36 5.78
N MET A 67 -5.20 3.57 5.39
CA MET A 67 -6.48 3.50 6.11
C MET A 67 -6.27 3.04 7.55
N GLY A 68 -5.46 2.01 7.75
CA GLY A 68 -5.13 1.53 9.10
C GLY A 68 -4.42 2.59 9.93
N CYS A 69 -3.47 3.29 9.33
CA CYS A 69 -2.72 4.34 10.03
C CYS A 69 -3.60 5.52 10.42
N VAL A 70 -4.48 5.99 9.53
CA VAL A 70 -5.41 7.07 9.84
C VAL A 70 -6.32 6.67 10.99
N ASN A 71 -6.85 5.45 10.97
CA ASN A 71 -7.69 4.95 12.05
C ASN A 71 -6.93 4.89 13.38
N LEU A 72 -5.68 4.43 13.34
CA LEU A 72 -4.83 4.36 14.53
C LEU A 72 -4.57 5.76 15.11
N LEU A 73 -4.24 6.73 14.26
CA LEU A 73 -3.96 8.11 14.68
C LEU A 73 -5.19 8.79 15.29
N HIS A 74 -6.39 8.40 14.88
CA HIS A 74 -7.65 8.94 15.42
C HIS A 74 -8.25 8.05 16.52
N ASN A 75 -7.50 7.07 17.01
CA ASN A 75 -7.97 6.13 18.03
C ASN A 75 -9.26 5.40 17.63
N ARG A 76 -9.40 5.08 16.35
CA ARG A 76 -10.52 4.31 15.82
C ARG A 76 -10.11 2.86 15.59
N PRO A 77 -11.06 1.90 15.65
CA PRO A 77 -10.74 0.53 15.29
C PRO A 77 -10.24 0.42 13.86
N ILE A 78 -9.24 -0.43 13.64
CA ILE A 78 -8.74 -0.71 12.30
C ILE A 78 -9.73 -1.68 11.64
N LYS A 79 -10.32 -1.25 10.53
CA LYS A 79 -11.27 -2.06 9.77
C LYS A 79 -10.58 -2.70 8.57
N LEU A 80 -11.06 -3.87 8.19
CA LEU A 80 -10.61 -4.52 6.97
C LEU A 80 -11.11 -3.74 5.77
N GLY A 81 -10.22 -3.54 4.79
CA GLY A 81 -10.55 -2.95 3.52
C GLY A 81 -10.18 -3.90 2.40
N TYR A 82 -10.84 -3.79 1.28
CA TYR A 82 -10.51 -4.57 0.09
C TYR A 82 -10.64 -3.72 -1.16
N ILE A 83 -9.89 -4.11 -2.18
CA ILE A 83 -9.92 -3.43 -3.47
C ILE A 83 -11.16 -3.89 -4.22
N GLY A 84 -12.05 -2.95 -4.55
CA GLY A 84 -13.23 -3.22 -5.37
C GLY A 84 -12.97 -3.03 -6.86
N GLU A 85 -12.02 -2.16 -7.21
CA GLU A 85 -11.75 -1.84 -8.61
C GLU A 85 -10.37 -1.21 -8.77
N ILE A 86 -9.69 -1.56 -9.86
CA ILE A 86 -8.41 -0.95 -10.25
C ILE A 86 -8.61 -0.41 -11.66
N LYS A 87 -8.31 0.87 -11.85
CA LYS A 87 -8.43 1.55 -13.15
C LYS A 87 -7.12 2.20 -13.55
N ASN A 88 -6.92 2.32 -14.85
CA ASN A 88 -5.81 3.06 -15.45
C ASN A 88 -4.44 2.57 -14.95
N LEU A 89 -4.32 1.29 -14.69
CA LEU A 89 -3.05 0.69 -14.29
C LEU A 89 -2.05 0.82 -15.44
N LYS A 90 -0.90 1.41 -15.14
CA LYS A 90 0.20 1.54 -16.08
C LYS A 90 1.47 1.17 -15.35
N ILE A 91 2.19 0.19 -15.89
CA ILE A 91 3.48 -0.24 -15.35
C ILE A 91 4.53 0.10 -16.40
N ASN A 92 5.46 1.00 -16.06
CA ASN A 92 6.52 1.45 -16.96
C ASN A 92 7.70 0.48 -16.97
N ARG A 93 8.03 -0.10 -15.82
CA ARG A 93 9.02 -1.16 -15.70
C ARG A 93 8.83 -1.92 -14.39
N GLN A 94 9.46 -3.09 -14.30
CA GLN A 94 9.51 -3.87 -13.07
C GLN A 94 10.74 -3.46 -12.25
N PRO A 95 10.58 -3.21 -10.94
CA PRO A 95 11.73 -2.91 -10.10
C PRO A 95 12.62 -4.12 -9.91
N LEU A 96 13.91 -3.86 -9.82
CA LEU A 96 14.95 -4.90 -9.68
C LEU A 96 15.20 -5.22 -8.20
N LEU A 97 15.88 -6.36 -7.97
CA LEU A 97 16.37 -6.69 -6.62
C LEU A 97 17.17 -5.51 -6.04
N ASP A 98 17.00 -5.31 -4.75
CA ASP A 98 17.64 -4.26 -3.95
C ASP A 98 17.20 -2.84 -4.27
N GLU A 99 16.27 -2.66 -5.21
CA GLU A 99 15.64 -1.36 -5.39
C GLU A 99 14.56 -1.16 -4.33
N ARG A 100 14.41 0.10 -3.91
CA ARG A 100 13.43 0.48 -2.89
C ARG A 100 12.27 1.17 -3.57
N LEU A 101 11.08 0.62 -3.38
CA LEU A 101 9.84 1.24 -3.86
C LEU A 101 9.33 2.24 -2.85
N THR A 102 8.96 3.40 -3.33
CA THR A 102 8.20 4.38 -2.56
C THR A 102 6.85 4.53 -3.24
N THR A 103 5.77 4.22 -2.54
CA THR A 103 4.43 4.30 -3.10
C THR A 103 3.66 5.42 -2.42
N GLU A 104 3.19 6.36 -3.24
CA GLU A 104 2.42 7.52 -2.82
C GLU A 104 0.94 7.24 -3.05
N VAL A 105 0.15 7.40 -2.00
CA VAL A 105 -1.30 7.26 -2.05
C VAL A 105 -1.92 8.63 -1.83
N HIS A 106 -2.75 9.08 -2.77
CA HIS A 106 -3.46 10.35 -2.67
C HIS A 106 -4.96 10.10 -2.75
N ILE A 107 -5.70 10.54 -1.75
CA ILE A 107 -7.13 10.32 -1.66
C ILE A 107 -7.87 11.35 -2.51
N LEU A 108 -8.64 10.86 -3.46
CA LEU A 108 -9.46 11.69 -4.36
C LEU A 108 -10.87 11.86 -3.81
N ILE A 109 -11.47 10.78 -3.33
CA ILE A 109 -12.83 10.77 -2.77
C ILE A 109 -12.82 9.83 -1.57
N ASP A 110 -13.43 10.28 -0.48
CA ASP A 110 -13.56 9.45 0.72
C ASP A 110 -14.96 9.69 1.28
N VAL A 111 -15.92 8.85 0.93
CA VAL A 111 -17.31 8.98 1.32
C VAL A 111 -17.84 7.64 1.81
N LEU A 112 -18.48 7.68 2.99
CA LEU A 112 -19.05 6.50 3.62
C LEU A 112 -18.00 5.38 3.72
N ASP A 113 -18.29 4.21 3.14
CA ASP A 113 -17.42 3.05 3.19
C ASP A 113 -16.58 2.88 1.89
N MET A 114 -16.47 3.94 1.10
CA MET A 114 -15.76 3.91 -0.17
C MET A 114 -14.69 4.98 -0.24
N THR A 115 -13.50 4.59 -0.69
CA THR A 115 -12.37 5.49 -0.92
C THR A 115 -11.86 5.30 -2.33
N LEU A 116 -11.68 6.41 -3.05
CA LEU A 116 -11.01 6.41 -4.35
C LEU A 116 -9.66 7.07 -4.18
N ALA A 117 -8.59 6.38 -4.58
CA ALA A 117 -7.23 6.84 -4.43
C ALA A 117 -6.48 6.83 -5.76
N SER A 118 -5.61 7.81 -5.94
CA SER A 118 -4.57 7.83 -6.96
C SER A 118 -3.31 7.26 -6.32
N VAL A 119 -2.67 6.29 -6.97
CA VAL A 119 -1.51 5.59 -6.43
C VAL A 119 -0.36 5.67 -7.42
N CYS A 120 0.81 6.03 -6.93
CA CYS A 120 2.01 6.19 -7.76
C CYS A 120 3.19 5.52 -7.06
N THR A 121 3.83 4.59 -7.76
CA THR A 121 5.00 3.87 -7.25
C THR A 121 6.26 4.36 -7.95
N LYS A 122 7.27 4.68 -7.16
CA LYS A 122 8.53 5.25 -7.64
C LYS A 122 9.73 4.44 -7.15
N VAL A 123 10.81 4.49 -7.93
CA VAL A 123 12.15 4.14 -7.48
C VAL A 123 12.96 5.42 -7.57
N GLY A 124 13.35 6.01 -6.45
CA GLY A 124 13.91 7.35 -6.43
C GLY A 124 12.91 8.36 -6.99
N GLU A 125 13.30 9.09 -8.02
CA GLU A 125 12.43 10.07 -8.70
C GLU A 125 11.67 9.45 -9.87
N GLU A 126 11.98 8.22 -10.24
CA GLU A 126 11.39 7.57 -11.41
C GLU A 126 10.04 6.95 -11.09
N VAL A 127 9.00 7.36 -11.82
CA VAL A 127 7.68 6.74 -11.73
C VAL A 127 7.72 5.42 -12.49
N ILE A 128 7.52 4.31 -11.78
CA ILE A 128 7.53 2.98 -12.40
C ILE A 128 6.13 2.40 -12.59
N ALA A 129 5.15 2.89 -11.84
CA ALA A 129 3.76 2.43 -11.97
C ALA A 129 2.78 3.46 -11.44
N GLU A 130 1.58 3.46 -12.00
CA GLU A 130 0.49 4.33 -11.59
C GLU A 130 -0.84 3.57 -11.71
N ALA A 131 -1.79 3.90 -10.85
CA ALA A 131 -3.14 3.34 -10.91
C ALA A 131 -4.11 4.21 -10.12
N ARG A 132 -5.40 3.98 -10.36
CA ARG A 132 -6.47 4.43 -9.48
C ARG A 132 -7.11 3.21 -8.84
N MET A 133 -7.34 3.28 -7.54
CA MET A 133 -7.88 2.18 -6.79
C MET A 133 -9.11 2.61 -6.01
N LYS A 134 -10.16 1.81 -6.10
CA LYS A 134 -11.36 1.97 -5.30
C LYS A 134 -11.31 0.93 -4.19
N LEU A 135 -11.36 1.41 -2.95
CA LEU A 135 -11.39 0.56 -1.78
C LEU A 135 -12.76 0.62 -1.12
N ALA A 136 -13.21 -0.51 -0.62
CA ALA A 136 -14.37 -0.59 0.24
C ALA A 136 -13.91 -1.04 1.62
N SER A 137 -14.39 -0.37 2.66
CA SER A 137 -14.17 -0.83 4.02
C SER A 137 -15.33 -1.71 4.47
N THR A 138 -15.04 -2.68 5.32
CA THR A 138 -16.06 -3.56 5.89
C THR A 138 -16.41 -3.09 7.29
N ASN A 139 -17.54 -3.58 7.82
CA ASN A 139 -17.88 -3.38 9.22
C ASN A 139 -17.15 -4.38 10.13
N ILE A 140 -16.31 -5.24 9.56
CA ILE A 140 -15.52 -6.21 10.31
C ILE A 140 -14.23 -5.52 10.75
N GLU A 141 -13.99 -5.51 12.08
CA GLU A 141 -12.75 -4.97 12.62
C GLU A 141 -11.62 -5.96 12.42
N ALA A 142 -10.42 -5.45 12.13
CA ALA A 142 -9.24 -6.28 12.06
C ALA A 142 -8.87 -6.77 13.47
N GLU A 143 -8.55 -8.04 13.60
CA GLU A 143 -8.00 -8.58 14.84
C GLU A 143 -6.55 -8.12 14.97
N GLY A 144 -6.28 -7.39 16.05
CA GLY A 144 -4.99 -6.76 16.27
C GLY A 144 -3.90 -7.71 16.76
#